data_b979bb34c94f17d7110feeb5bf65fdaf
#
_entry.id   b979bb34c94f17d7110feeb5bf65fdaf
#
_cell.length_a   1.000
_cell.length_b   1.000
_cell.length_c   1.000
_cell.angle_alpha   90.00
_cell.angle_beta   90.00
_cell.angle_gamma   90.00
#
_symmetry.space_group_name_H-M   'P 1'
#
loop_
_entity.id
_entity.type
_entity.pdbx_description
1 polymer ?
#
loop_
_entity_poly.entity_id
_entity_poly.type
_entity_poly.pdbx_seq_one_letter_code
_entity_poly.pdbx_strand_id
1 'polypeptide(L)'
;MSERSLEPGAVVRAADPARXADAVDLADIGVAIGIPEPYRTELQDWRERLGDPNAALIVPHVTLLGPTTVRLADLPAIERHLAGIAPPNAPFTIRLRGSGTFRPLSPVVFVALVAGAARCATLAAAVRSGPLDRPLNFAYHPHVTVAHDIAEDGLDRAYEALADYQAQFEVQGFGLYERGVDLRWRQLRFYPFGQQGDESEPNGDGGRRAGLGSRE
;
A
#
# COMPACT_ATOMS: atom_id res chain seq x y z
N MET A 1 -35.09 -55.19 -43.27
CA MET A 1 -34.31 -54.25 -44.08
C MET A 1 -34.93 -52.89 -43.94
N SER A 2 -34.25 -52.07 -43.18
CA SER A 2 -34.69 -50.67 -42.96
C SER A 2 -33.44 -49.78 -42.99
N GLU A 3 -33.35 -49.02 -44.05
CA GLU A 3 -32.25 -48.07 -44.29
C GLU A 3 -32.44 -46.85 -43.37
N ARG A 4 -31.45 -46.54 -42.54
CA ARG A 4 -31.38 -45.28 -41.82
C ARG A 4 -30.60 -44.29 -42.67
N SER A 5 -31.26 -43.25 -43.09
CA SER A 5 -30.69 -42.12 -43.78
C SER A 5 -29.75 -41.33 -42.84
N LEU A 6 -28.56 -41.03 -43.32
CA LEU A 6 -27.59 -40.17 -42.69
C LEU A 6 -27.96 -38.68 -42.92
N GLU A 7 -28.17 -37.95 -41.86
CA GLU A 7 -28.38 -36.51 -41.89
C GLU A 7 -27.02 -35.79 -42.12
N PRO A 8 -26.94 -34.79 -42.99
CA PRO A 8 -25.69 -34.07 -43.24
C PRO A 8 -25.51 -32.86 -42.34
N GLY A 9 -24.34 -32.77 -41.78
CA GLY A 9 -23.62 -31.52 -41.56
C GLY A 9 -24.10 -30.54 -40.49
N ALA A 10 -23.62 -30.71 -39.24
CA ALA A 10 -23.59 -29.60 -38.33
C ALA A 10 -22.56 -28.57 -38.83
N VAL A 11 -23.05 -27.44 -39.30
CA VAL A 11 -22.17 -26.28 -39.63
C VAL A 11 -21.61 -25.73 -38.32
N VAL A 12 -20.31 -25.93 -38.13
CA VAL A 12 -19.58 -25.26 -37.04
C VAL A 12 -19.63 -23.77 -37.36
N ARG A 13 -20.47 -23.04 -36.65
CA ARG A 13 -20.48 -21.57 -36.70
C ARG A 13 -19.12 -21.07 -36.19
N ALA A 14 -18.39 -20.40 -37.09
CA ALA A 14 -17.19 -19.69 -36.71
C ALA A 14 -17.53 -18.71 -35.57
N ALA A 15 -16.71 -18.70 -34.53
CA ALA A 15 -16.86 -17.77 -33.44
C ALA A 15 -16.81 -16.34 -33.98
N ASP A 16 -17.80 -15.54 -33.62
CA ASP A 16 -17.91 -14.14 -34.00
C ASP A 16 -16.73 -13.36 -33.39
N PRO A 17 -15.85 -12.76 -34.18
CA PRO A 17 -14.72 -11.99 -33.65
C PRO A 17 -15.14 -10.73 -32.85
N ALA A 18 -16.42 -10.34 -32.95
CA ALA A 18 -16.93 -9.18 -32.17
C ALA A 18 -17.14 -9.50 -30.69
N ARG A 19 -17.15 -10.76 -30.31
CA ARG A 19 -17.29 -11.17 -28.90
C ARG A 19 -16.02 -11.12 -28.05
N UNK A 20 -15.13 -10.91 -28.67
CA UNK A 20 -13.98 -10.80 -27.97
C UNK A 20 -13.63 -9.47 -27.52
N ALA A 21 -14.34 -8.60 -27.81
CA ALA A 21 -13.99 -7.23 -27.53
C ALA A 21 -14.37 -6.76 -26.10
N ASP A 22 -15.05 -7.57 -25.33
CA ASP A 22 -15.57 -7.20 -24.00
C ASP A 22 -14.96 -7.99 -22.82
N ALA A 23 -13.80 -8.61 -23.02
CA ALA A 23 -13.04 -9.11 -21.87
C ALA A 23 -12.45 -7.88 -21.15
N VAL A 24 -13.09 -7.45 -20.08
CA VAL A 24 -12.56 -6.35 -19.25
C VAL A 24 -11.28 -6.87 -18.58
N ASP A 25 -10.14 -6.38 -19.03
CA ASP A 25 -8.87 -6.69 -18.38
C ASP A 25 -8.83 -6.05 -17.00
N LEU A 26 -8.78 -6.88 -15.97
CA LEU A 26 -8.81 -6.47 -14.56
C LEU A 26 -7.45 -6.70 -13.91
N ALA A 27 -7.12 -5.84 -12.96
CA ALA A 27 -5.96 -5.98 -12.08
C ALA A 27 -6.40 -5.79 -10.63
N ASP A 28 -5.81 -6.56 -9.72
CA ASP A 28 -5.96 -6.33 -8.29
C ASP A 28 -4.81 -5.45 -7.83
N ILE A 29 -5.12 -4.27 -7.31
CA ILE A 29 -4.13 -3.30 -6.84
C ILE A 29 -4.29 -3.03 -5.35
N GLY A 30 -3.25 -2.48 -4.75
CA GLY A 30 -3.24 -1.97 -3.38
C GLY A 30 -2.27 -0.81 -3.26
N VAL A 31 -2.46 0.01 -2.22
CA VAL A 31 -1.53 1.12 -1.93
C VAL A 31 -1.08 0.97 -0.49
N ALA A 32 0.24 1.06 -0.25
CA ALA A 32 0.80 0.78 1.06
C ALA A 32 2.09 1.56 1.31
N ILE A 33 2.37 1.77 2.59
CA ILE A 33 3.68 2.23 3.07
C ILE A 33 4.51 0.98 3.41
N GLY A 34 5.64 0.81 2.74
CA GLY A 34 6.56 -0.30 3.02
C GLY A 34 7.32 -0.07 4.32
N ILE A 35 7.62 -1.15 5.02
CA ILE A 35 8.45 -1.11 6.24
C ILE A 35 9.92 -1.18 5.79
N PRO A 36 10.80 -0.26 6.26
CA PRO A 36 12.21 -0.30 5.87
C PRO A 36 13.00 -1.35 6.66
N GLU A 37 14.20 -1.66 6.16
CA GLU A 37 15.15 -2.48 6.91
C GLU A 37 15.66 -1.72 8.15
N PRO A 38 15.99 -2.39 9.22
CA PRO A 38 15.96 -3.85 9.40
C PRO A 38 14.57 -4.40 9.79
N TYR A 39 13.63 -3.55 10.09
CA TYR A 39 12.31 -3.92 10.63
C TYR A 39 11.50 -4.79 9.67
N ARG A 40 11.67 -4.57 8.35
CA ARG A 40 10.99 -5.40 7.36
C ARG A 40 11.40 -6.86 7.49
N THR A 41 12.71 -7.15 7.56
CA THR A 41 13.22 -8.51 7.75
C THR A 41 12.77 -9.09 9.08
N GLU A 42 12.85 -8.33 10.16
CA GLU A 42 12.42 -8.78 11.50
C GLU A 42 10.97 -9.23 11.52
N LEU A 43 10.07 -8.39 10.97
CA LEU A 43 8.63 -8.69 10.95
C LEU A 43 8.31 -9.81 9.96
N GLN A 44 9.04 -9.90 8.86
CA GLN A 44 8.90 -10.98 7.90
C GLN A 44 9.28 -12.32 8.54
N ASP A 45 10.39 -12.36 9.28
CA ASP A 45 10.84 -13.55 10.00
C ASP A 45 9.78 -14.03 11.02
N TRP A 46 9.16 -13.08 11.73
CA TRP A 46 8.06 -13.40 12.64
C TRP A 46 6.88 -14.05 11.89
N ARG A 47 6.47 -13.49 10.76
CA ARG A 47 5.36 -14.04 9.96
C ARG A 47 5.67 -15.46 9.50
N GLU A 48 6.89 -15.71 9.04
CA GLU A 48 7.32 -17.02 8.58
C GLU A 48 7.34 -18.05 9.71
N ARG A 49 7.91 -17.68 10.87
CA ARG A 49 7.96 -18.57 12.05
C ARG A 49 6.57 -18.91 12.58
N LEU A 50 5.62 -17.99 12.46
CA LEU A 50 4.23 -18.18 12.91
C LEU A 50 3.41 -18.99 11.89
N GLY A 51 3.94 -19.20 10.69
CA GLY A 51 3.27 -19.95 9.65
C GLY A 51 2.18 -19.17 8.93
N ASP A 52 2.29 -17.83 8.87
CA ASP A 52 1.36 -16.98 8.13
C ASP A 52 1.43 -17.36 6.65
N PRO A 53 0.34 -17.89 6.04
CA PRO A 53 0.39 -18.30 4.63
C PRO A 53 0.61 -17.12 3.67
N ASN A 54 0.35 -15.90 4.12
CA ASN A 54 0.55 -14.69 3.31
C ASN A 54 1.97 -14.14 3.40
N ALA A 55 2.84 -14.70 4.27
CA ALA A 55 4.20 -14.20 4.43
C ALA A 55 4.99 -14.22 3.11
N ALA A 56 4.80 -15.28 2.30
CA ALA A 56 5.47 -15.41 1.01
C ALA A 56 4.83 -14.56 -0.11
N LEU A 57 3.64 -14.00 0.14
CA LEU A 57 2.86 -13.31 -0.89
C LEU A 57 2.98 -11.79 -0.82
N ILE A 58 3.14 -11.24 0.39
CA ILE A 58 3.21 -9.80 0.60
C ILE A 58 4.12 -9.49 1.80
N VAL A 59 5.05 -8.57 1.59
CA VAL A 59 5.97 -8.12 2.65
C VAL A 59 5.26 -7.26 3.70
N PRO A 60 5.82 -7.12 4.92
CA PRO A 60 5.24 -6.24 5.94
C PRO A 60 5.03 -4.80 5.43
N HIS A 61 3.87 -4.23 5.75
CA HIS A 61 3.48 -2.91 5.25
C HIS A 61 2.37 -2.30 6.12
N VAL A 62 2.14 -0.99 5.95
CA VAL A 62 0.94 -0.31 6.46
C VAL A 62 0.02 -0.06 5.27
N THR A 63 -1.17 -0.63 5.27
CA THR A 63 -2.15 -0.48 4.18
C THR A 63 -2.74 0.92 4.15
N LEU A 64 -2.77 1.54 2.97
CA LEU A 64 -3.53 2.78 2.70
C LEU A 64 -4.79 2.46 1.90
N LEU A 65 -4.68 1.54 0.95
CA LEU A 65 -5.81 0.96 0.19
C LEU A 65 -5.60 -0.54 0.13
N GLY A 66 -6.54 -1.31 0.66
CA GLY A 66 -6.52 -2.78 0.58
C GLY A 66 -6.79 -3.29 -0.83
N PRO A 67 -6.74 -4.61 -1.02
CA PRO A 67 -6.96 -5.21 -2.34
C PRO A 67 -8.21 -4.67 -3.02
N THR A 68 -8.02 -4.18 -4.24
CA THR A 68 -9.05 -3.49 -5.01
C THR A 68 -8.95 -3.90 -6.48
N THR A 69 -10.01 -4.49 -7.00
CA THR A 69 -10.06 -4.86 -8.41
C THR A 69 -10.43 -3.63 -9.25
N VAL A 70 -9.61 -3.31 -10.24
CA VAL A 70 -9.78 -2.17 -11.15
C VAL A 70 -9.64 -2.65 -12.59
N ARG A 71 -10.15 -1.87 -13.55
CA ARG A 71 -9.89 -2.12 -14.97
C ARG A 71 -8.48 -1.64 -15.31
N LEU A 72 -7.75 -2.40 -16.12
CA LEU A 72 -6.41 -1.98 -16.57
C LEU A 72 -6.46 -0.62 -17.27
N ALA A 73 -7.54 -0.33 -17.99
CA ALA A 73 -7.75 0.97 -18.66
C ALA A 73 -7.78 2.15 -17.69
N ASP A 74 -8.11 1.91 -16.40
CA ASP A 74 -8.19 2.97 -15.38
C ASP A 74 -6.84 3.24 -14.70
N LEU A 75 -5.84 2.35 -14.86
CA LEU A 75 -4.54 2.48 -14.19
C LEU A 75 -3.86 3.84 -14.45
N PRO A 76 -3.84 4.38 -15.69
CA PRO A 76 -3.22 5.69 -15.90
C PRO A 76 -3.87 6.84 -15.10
N ALA A 77 -5.19 6.78 -14.91
CA ALA A 77 -5.91 7.78 -14.11
C ALA A 77 -5.59 7.60 -12.62
N ILE A 78 -5.52 6.36 -12.17
CA ILE A 78 -5.14 6.00 -10.78
C ILE A 78 -3.71 6.48 -10.50
N GLU A 79 -2.76 6.21 -11.40
CA GLU A 79 -1.36 6.64 -11.23
C GLU A 79 -1.24 8.17 -11.15
N ARG A 80 -1.98 8.90 -12.00
CA ARG A 80 -2.00 10.36 -11.95
C ARG A 80 -2.59 10.88 -10.63
N HIS A 81 -3.63 10.24 -10.14
CA HIS A 81 -4.25 10.56 -8.85
C HIS A 81 -3.22 10.39 -7.71
N LEU A 82 -2.55 9.24 -7.64
CA LEU A 82 -1.55 8.94 -6.62
C LEU A 82 -0.33 9.89 -6.72
N ALA A 83 0.09 10.19 -7.94
CA ALA A 83 1.19 11.14 -8.20
C ALA A 83 0.87 12.56 -7.73
N GLY A 84 -0.42 12.94 -7.70
CA GLY A 84 -0.86 14.23 -7.19
C GLY A 84 -0.91 14.30 -5.65
N ILE A 85 -1.06 13.15 -4.99
CA ILE A 85 -1.15 13.08 -3.53
C ILE A 85 0.23 13.22 -2.86
N ALA A 86 1.27 12.62 -3.43
CA ALA A 86 2.55 12.49 -2.73
C ALA A 86 3.28 13.83 -2.54
N PRO A 87 3.45 14.71 -3.56
CA PRO A 87 4.29 15.90 -3.41
C PRO A 87 3.86 16.91 -2.34
N PRO A 88 2.55 17.15 -2.07
CA PRO A 88 2.17 18.05 -0.99
C PRO A 88 2.43 17.52 0.42
N ASN A 89 2.77 16.24 0.54
CA ASN A 89 3.04 15.62 1.85
C ASN A 89 4.54 15.65 2.13
N ALA A 90 4.91 15.94 3.37
CA ALA A 90 6.30 15.86 3.85
C ALA A 90 6.56 14.49 4.48
N PRO A 91 7.81 14.02 4.49
CA PRO A 91 8.19 12.83 5.26
C PRO A 91 7.72 12.92 6.72
N PHE A 92 7.44 11.77 7.33
CA PHE A 92 6.98 11.73 8.72
C PHE A 92 7.41 10.43 9.39
N THR A 93 7.46 10.47 10.71
CA THR A 93 7.87 9.31 11.51
C THR A 93 6.69 8.41 11.83
N ILE A 94 6.86 7.11 11.62
CA ILE A 94 6.05 6.06 12.23
C ILE A 94 6.82 5.46 13.39
N ARG A 95 6.13 5.29 14.52
CA ARG A 95 6.63 4.51 15.65
C ARG A 95 5.67 3.36 15.92
N LEU A 96 6.21 2.16 15.85
CA LEU A 96 5.51 0.92 16.16
C LEU A 96 5.77 0.54 17.61
N ARG A 97 4.76 0.06 18.33
CA ARG A 97 4.96 -0.44 19.69
C ARG A 97 3.84 -1.39 20.09
N GLY A 98 4.27 -2.61 20.43
CA GLY A 98 3.38 -3.61 20.99
C GLY A 98 2.44 -4.25 19.99
N SER A 99 1.81 -5.31 20.41
CA SER A 99 0.86 -6.07 19.60
C SER A 99 -0.57 -5.62 19.83
N GLY A 100 -1.40 -5.87 18.81
CA GLY A 100 -2.84 -5.71 18.88
C GLY A 100 -3.51 -6.82 18.09
N THR A 101 -4.82 -6.94 18.21
CA THR A 101 -5.58 -7.98 17.48
C THR A 101 -6.94 -7.45 17.09
N PHE A 102 -7.43 -7.93 15.95
CA PHE A 102 -8.81 -7.64 15.50
C PHE A 102 -9.80 -8.71 15.94
N ARG A 103 -9.35 -9.73 16.68
CA ARG A 103 -10.25 -10.76 17.20
C ARG A 103 -11.32 -10.16 18.13
N PRO A 104 -12.54 -10.63 18.12
CA PRO A 104 -13.04 -11.78 17.36
C PRO A 104 -13.53 -11.45 15.95
N LEU A 105 -13.42 -10.19 15.49
CA LEU A 105 -13.92 -9.78 14.17
C LEU A 105 -13.11 -10.38 13.02
N SER A 106 -11.81 -10.53 13.23
CA SER A 106 -10.89 -11.06 12.22
C SER A 106 -9.72 -11.76 12.91
N PRO A 107 -9.24 -12.92 12.40
CA PRO A 107 -8.13 -13.66 13.00
C PRO A 107 -6.78 -13.03 12.62
N VAL A 108 -6.57 -11.79 13.07
CA VAL A 108 -5.37 -11.00 12.75
C VAL A 108 -4.71 -10.54 14.04
N VAL A 109 -3.37 -10.68 14.10
CA VAL A 109 -2.50 -10.03 15.08
C VAL A 109 -1.57 -9.08 14.32
N PHE A 110 -1.35 -7.91 14.86
CA PHE A 110 -0.57 -6.85 14.22
C PHE A 110 0.30 -6.13 15.24
N VAL A 111 1.31 -5.40 14.75
CA VAL A 111 2.06 -4.42 15.55
C VAL A 111 1.36 -3.06 15.39
N ALA A 112 1.14 -2.39 16.52
CA ALA A 112 0.37 -1.15 16.57
C ALA A 112 1.23 0.08 16.24
N LEU A 113 0.63 1.08 15.60
CA LEU A 113 1.25 2.41 15.41
C LEU A 113 0.90 3.29 16.62
N VAL A 114 1.93 3.71 17.36
CA VAL A 114 1.78 4.67 18.47
C VAL A 114 2.15 6.09 18.07
N ALA A 115 2.78 6.27 16.89
CA ALA A 115 2.97 7.58 16.26
C ALA A 115 2.82 7.40 14.74
N GLY A 116 2.35 8.45 14.06
CA GLY A 116 2.14 8.45 12.61
C GLY A 116 0.76 8.01 12.15
N ALA A 117 -0.06 7.48 13.05
CA ALA A 117 -1.38 6.94 12.69
C ALA A 117 -2.29 8.00 12.04
N ALA A 118 -2.30 9.23 12.56
CA ALA A 118 -3.11 10.33 11.98
C ALA A 118 -2.64 10.67 10.56
N ARG A 119 -1.32 10.68 10.32
CA ARG A 119 -0.76 10.93 8.98
C ARG A 119 -1.16 9.80 8.02
N CYS A 120 -1.09 8.56 8.48
CA CYS A 120 -1.56 7.41 7.69
C CYS A 120 -3.06 7.53 7.36
N ALA A 121 -3.88 7.97 8.31
CA ALA A 121 -5.31 8.14 8.10
C ALA A 121 -5.61 9.22 7.05
N THR A 122 -4.90 10.35 7.11
CA THR A 122 -5.02 11.43 6.11
C THR A 122 -4.62 10.93 4.72
N LEU A 123 -3.48 10.24 4.62
CA LEU A 123 -3.02 9.67 3.35
C LEU A 123 -4.02 8.64 2.81
N ALA A 124 -4.50 7.74 3.66
CA ALA A 124 -5.45 6.71 3.27
C ALA A 124 -6.76 7.33 2.75
N ALA A 125 -7.22 8.41 3.40
CA ALA A 125 -8.42 9.14 2.94
C ALA A 125 -8.19 9.77 1.56
N ALA A 126 -7.02 10.40 1.35
CA ALA A 126 -6.66 10.98 0.07
C ALA A 126 -6.54 9.90 -1.02
N VAL A 127 -5.87 8.80 -0.73
CA VAL A 127 -5.71 7.67 -1.67
C VAL A 127 -7.08 7.13 -2.09
N ARG A 128 -8.00 6.96 -1.11
CA ARG A 128 -9.33 6.42 -1.35
C ARG A 128 -10.34 7.49 -1.80
N SER A 129 -9.89 8.46 -2.56
CA SER A 129 -10.77 9.46 -3.20
C SER A 129 -10.66 9.35 -4.73
N GLY A 130 -11.46 10.14 -5.44
CA GLY A 130 -11.41 10.19 -6.90
C GLY A 130 -11.63 8.81 -7.54
N PRO A 131 -10.70 8.34 -8.38
CA PRO A 131 -10.90 7.06 -9.08
C PRO A 131 -10.88 5.84 -8.17
N LEU A 132 -10.43 5.99 -6.91
CA LEU A 132 -10.36 4.92 -5.93
C LEU A 132 -11.42 5.07 -4.82
N ASP A 133 -12.39 5.98 -5.01
CA ASP A 133 -13.43 6.23 -4.01
C ASP A 133 -14.33 5.00 -3.85
N ARG A 134 -14.43 4.55 -2.62
CA ARG A 134 -15.31 3.43 -2.26
C ARG A 134 -15.57 3.41 -0.74
N PRO A 135 -16.72 2.90 -0.33
CA PRO A 135 -17.03 2.86 1.10
C PRO A 135 -16.10 1.91 1.84
N LEU A 136 -15.85 2.23 3.10
CA LEU A 136 -15.14 1.36 4.04
C LEU A 136 -16.17 0.54 4.82
N ASN A 137 -15.88 -0.74 5.01
CA ASN A 137 -16.69 -1.61 5.87
C ASN A 137 -16.44 -1.34 7.36
N PHE A 138 -15.23 -0.83 7.68
CA PHE A 138 -14.80 -0.53 9.05
C PHE A 138 -14.01 0.76 9.08
N ALA A 139 -13.95 1.42 10.23
CA ALA A 139 -13.09 2.59 10.43
C ALA A 139 -11.63 2.23 10.11
N TYR A 140 -10.93 3.13 9.44
CA TYR A 140 -9.53 2.92 9.08
C TYR A 140 -8.67 2.83 10.35
N HIS A 141 -7.88 1.78 10.44
CA HIS A 141 -6.97 1.52 11.56
C HIS A 141 -5.61 1.10 11.02
N PRO A 142 -4.62 2.01 10.96
CA PRO A 142 -3.30 1.66 10.43
C PRO A 142 -2.58 0.68 11.36
N HIS A 143 -2.00 -0.36 10.78
CA HIS A 143 -1.34 -1.44 11.52
C HIS A 143 -0.35 -2.17 10.60
N VAL A 144 0.53 -2.98 11.19
CA VAL A 144 1.40 -3.88 10.43
C VAL A 144 1.06 -5.32 10.82
N THR A 145 0.44 -6.06 9.93
CA THR A 145 0.04 -7.45 10.18
C THR A 145 1.26 -8.34 10.37
N VAL A 146 1.22 -9.19 11.40
CA VAL A 146 2.28 -10.16 11.70
C VAL A 146 1.75 -11.60 11.76
N ALA A 147 0.43 -11.79 11.83
CA ALA A 147 -0.17 -13.12 11.74
C ALA A 147 -1.62 -12.97 11.24
N HIS A 148 -1.97 -13.78 10.25
CA HIS A 148 -3.30 -13.74 9.65
C HIS A 148 -3.69 -15.15 9.20
N ASP A 149 -4.91 -15.56 9.54
CA ASP A 149 -5.51 -16.84 9.14
C ASP A 149 -4.67 -18.07 9.55
N ILE A 150 -4.10 -18.02 10.76
CA ILE A 150 -3.43 -19.15 11.39
C ILE A 150 -4.27 -19.64 12.58
N ALA A 151 -3.90 -20.77 13.16
CA ALA A 151 -4.61 -21.33 14.32
C ALA A 151 -4.58 -20.38 15.53
N GLU A 152 -5.60 -20.45 16.38
CA GLU A 152 -5.75 -19.56 17.53
C GLU A 152 -4.51 -19.51 18.44
N ASP A 153 -3.90 -20.67 18.72
CA ASP A 153 -2.69 -20.73 19.52
C ASP A 153 -1.50 -20.02 18.87
N GLY A 154 -1.47 -20.01 17.53
CA GLY A 154 -0.47 -19.23 16.77
C GLY A 154 -0.72 -17.74 16.91
N LEU A 155 -1.99 -17.31 16.86
CA LEU A 155 -2.37 -15.92 17.10
C LEU A 155 -2.01 -15.47 18.52
N ASP A 156 -2.24 -16.33 19.51
CA ASP A 156 -1.88 -16.05 20.92
C ASP A 156 -0.37 -15.88 21.06
N ARG A 157 0.41 -16.81 20.48
CA ARG A 157 1.88 -16.71 20.48
C ARG A 157 2.36 -15.42 19.82
N ALA A 158 1.77 -15.04 18.68
CA ALA A 158 2.11 -13.79 17.98
C ALA A 158 1.84 -12.57 18.88
N TYR A 159 0.68 -12.56 19.51
CA TYR A 159 0.25 -11.47 20.39
C TYR A 159 1.20 -11.30 21.57
N GLU A 160 1.54 -12.40 22.24
CA GLU A 160 2.44 -12.38 23.41
C GLU A 160 3.87 -12.04 23.02
N ALA A 161 4.39 -12.66 21.95
CA ALA A 161 5.80 -12.49 21.54
C ALA A 161 6.11 -11.06 21.08
N LEU A 162 5.12 -10.36 20.51
CA LEU A 162 5.33 -9.00 19.97
C LEU A 162 4.80 -7.91 20.91
N ALA A 163 4.42 -8.26 22.17
CA ALA A 163 3.89 -7.32 23.14
C ALA A 163 4.88 -6.17 23.44
N ASP A 164 6.18 -6.45 23.41
CA ASP A 164 7.23 -5.48 23.68
C ASP A 164 7.98 -5.02 22.41
N TYR A 165 7.50 -5.41 21.20
CA TYR A 165 8.15 -5.02 19.95
C TYR A 165 8.16 -3.50 19.79
N GLN A 166 9.27 -2.95 19.31
CA GLN A 166 9.42 -1.52 19.07
C GLN A 166 10.22 -1.29 17.78
N ALA A 167 9.77 -0.30 17.00
CA ALA A 167 10.49 0.16 15.81
C ALA A 167 10.15 1.63 15.56
N GLN A 168 11.08 2.35 14.99
CA GLN A 168 10.85 3.74 14.59
C GLN A 168 11.56 4.01 13.28
N PHE A 169 10.86 4.60 12.33
CA PHE A 169 11.43 4.90 11.01
C PHE A 169 10.70 6.08 10.37
N GLU A 170 11.36 6.68 9.40
CA GLU A 170 10.81 7.78 8.63
C GLU A 170 10.16 7.24 7.36
N VAL A 171 8.97 7.73 7.04
CA VAL A 171 8.23 7.38 5.82
C VAL A 171 8.52 8.44 4.77
N GLN A 172 9.07 8.02 3.63
CA GLN A 172 9.47 8.91 2.53
C GLN A 172 8.45 8.94 1.39
N GLY A 173 7.39 8.11 1.46
CA GLY A 173 6.42 7.99 0.40
C GLY A 173 5.58 6.72 0.56
N PHE A 174 4.86 6.37 -0.49
CA PHE A 174 4.06 5.14 -0.51
C PHE A 174 4.14 4.47 -1.88
N GLY A 175 3.76 3.20 -1.95
CA GLY A 175 3.82 2.41 -3.18
C GLY A 175 2.45 2.00 -3.68
N LEU A 176 2.32 1.92 -5.01
CA LEU A 176 1.25 1.20 -5.70
C LEU A 176 1.75 -0.21 -5.98
N TYR A 177 0.93 -1.19 -5.65
CA TYR A 177 1.24 -2.61 -5.80
C TYR A 177 0.18 -3.29 -6.64
N GLU A 178 0.59 -4.35 -7.34
CA GLU A 178 -0.31 -5.22 -8.10
C GLU A 178 -0.14 -6.66 -7.60
N ARG A 179 -1.24 -7.39 -7.54
CA ARG A 179 -1.22 -8.81 -7.24
C ARG A 179 -1.16 -9.61 -8.54
N GLY A 180 -0.07 -10.34 -8.72
CA GLY A 180 0.13 -11.19 -9.89
C GLY A 180 -0.74 -12.44 -9.86
N VAL A 181 -0.72 -13.20 -10.96
CA VAL A 181 -1.43 -14.48 -11.08
C VAL A 181 -0.93 -15.53 -10.07
N ASP A 182 0.31 -15.35 -9.58
CA ASP A 182 0.92 -16.17 -8.52
C ASP A 182 0.51 -15.68 -7.11
N LEU A 183 -0.42 -14.75 -7.03
CA LEU A 183 -0.94 -14.11 -5.82
C LEU A 183 0.08 -13.24 -5.08
N ARG A 184 1.30 -13.10 -5.61
CA ARG A 184 2.33 -12.25 -4.99
C ARG A 184 2.08 -10.79 -5.34
N TRP A 185 2.26 -9.94 -4.33
CA TRP A 185 2.17 -8.49 -4.49
C TRP A 185 3.53 -7.93 -4.88
N ARG A 186 3.54 -7.14 -5.95
CA ARG A 186 4.76 -6.50 -6.48
C ARG A 186 4.54 -5.01 -6.62
N GLN A 187 5.54 -4.23 -6.22
CA GLN A 187 5.47 -2.77 -6.34
C GLN A 187 5.56 -2.37 -7.81
N LEU A 188 4.52 -1.72 -8.32
CA LEU A 188 4.50 -1.14 -9.66
C LEU A 188 5.20 0.21 -9.69
N ARG A 189 4.93 1.05 -8.66
CA ARG A 189 5.46 2.41 -8.62
C ARG A 189 5.57 2.90 -7.18
N PHE A 190 6.59 3.70 -6.93
CA PHE A 190 6.77 4.42 -5.66
C PHE A 190 6.51 5.90 -5.89
N TYR A 191 5.81 6.54 -4.95
CA TYR A 191 5.46 7.95 -4.96
C TYR A 191 6.13 8.63 -3.76
N PRO A 192 7.27 9.30 -4.00
CA PRO A 192 7.98 9.97 -2.91
C PRO A 192 7.25 11.23 -2.47
N PHE A 193 7.29 11.53 -1.19
CA PHE A 193 6.80 12.80 -0.65
C PHE A 193 7.69 13.94 -1.11
N GLY A 194 7.12 15.16 -1.11
CA GLY A 194 7.87 16.37 -1.39
C GLY A 194 8.89 16.61 -0.28
N GLN A 195 10.08 17.03 -0.65
CA GLN A 195 11.06 17.46 0.33
C GLN A 195 10.66 18.84 0.84
N GLN A 196 10.67 19.04 2.15
CA GLN A 196 10.58 20.38 2.67
C GLN A 196 11.81 21.12 2.16
N GLY A 197 11.60 22.17 1.37
CA GLY A 197 12.68 23.02 0.96
C GLY A 197 13.41 23.51 2.20
N ASP A 198 14.71 23.32 2.25
CA ASP A 198 15.57 24.01 3.20
C ASP A 198 15.45 25.50 2.85
N GLU A 199 14.58 26.21 3.54
CA GLU A 199 14.54 27.67 3.50
C GLU A 199 15.80 28.16 4.21
N SER A 200 16.94 28.00 3.54
CA SER A 200 18.15 28.72 3.90
C SER A 200 17.82 30.20 3.71
N GLU A 201 17.72 30.94 4.79
CA GLU A 201 17.54 32.37 4.77
C GLU A 201 18.55 33.01 3.78
N PRO A 202 18.12 33.92 2.91
CA PRO A 202 19.08 34.65 2.12
C PRO A 202 19.96 35.46 3.07
N ASN A 203 21.24 35.14 3.07
CA ASN A 203 22.27 35.85 3.79
C ASN A 203 22.14 37.34 3.45
N GLY A 204 21.64 38.13 4.40
CA GLY A 204 21.55 39.57 4.26
C GLY A 204 22.97 40.15 4.14
N ASP A 205 23.38 40.45 2.92
CA ASP A 205 24.58 41.20 2.68
C ASP A 205 24.38 42.63 3.19
N GLY A 206 24.86 42.86 4.40
CA GLY A 206 24.91 44.18 5.02
C GLY A 206 25.98 45.02 4.35
N GLY A 207 25.59 45.72 3.27
CA GLY A 207 26.48 46.67 2.61
C GLY A 207 26.99 47.72 3.57
N ARG A 208 28.29 47.66 3.88
CA ARG A 208 29.03 48.76 4.56
C ARG A 208 29.19 49.89 3.58
N ARG A 209 28.46 50.97 3.78
CA ARG A 209 28.78 52.23 3.14
C ARG A 209 29.82 52.97 4.03
N ALA A 210 31.02 53.08 3.47
CA ALA A 210 32.06 53.95 4.01
C ALA A 210 31.65 55.38 3.75
N GLY A 211 31.44 56.17 4.80
CA GLY A 211 31.28 57.61 4.71
C GLY A 211 32.61 58.29 4.87
N LEU A 212 33.11 58.87 3.81
CA LEU A 212 34.18 59.87 3.90
C LEU A 212 33.58 61.19 4.41
N GLY A 213 34.14 61.71 5.46
CA GLY A 213 33.84 63.06 5.91
C GLY A 213 35.11 63.77 6.31
N SER A 214 35.45 64.78 5.54
CA SER A 214 36.66 65.60 5.68
C SER A 214 36.44 66.80 6.64
N ARG A 215 37.51 67.16 7.33
CA ARG A 215 37.95 68.53 7.72
C ARG A 215 37.06 69.23 8.78
N GLU A 216 37.64 69.86 9.80
CA GLU A 216 38.71 70.76 10.18
C GLU A 216 38.98 70.64 11.68
#